data_e04bf3e054a34aa6916554012a07671c
#
_entry.id   e04bf3e054a34aa6916554012a07671c
#
_cell.length_a   1.000
_cell.length_b   1.000
_cell.length_c   1.000
_cell.angle_alpha   90.00
_cell.angle_beta   90.00
_cell.angle_gamma   90.00
#
_symmetry.space_group_name_H-M   'P 1'
#
loop_
_entity.id
_entity.type
_entity.pdbx_description
1 polymer ?
#
loop_
_entity_poly.entity_id
_entity_poly.type
_entity_poly.pdbx_seq_one_letter_code
_entity_poly.pdbx_strand_id
1 'polypeptide(L)'
;VTFTRSERLFIDFHGHLKGRGELLPQLNLMTNVLQFAGTLFEPVLEHGIDWFARYGRHPWLINHYQHFKHLGFTEMVRKFNRYQAQHLLDSMDYLGIESTVICVIEPFFETFDLLETLSLYPDRFNIFCSVDPLDPGFAEKFAAYMDTGVVRGLKIHPALAGPKPVSERMFELIELAKQHHLPVIIHTGTFPFPLVEGTNDVRDLEYVIRDFPDVPIVLAHIGWDQYRYVLRLGHDYPNVYTDTSWQTPHVIREAITAMGITRVLFGSDYPLFSQSRALGILLQALQPEELNQVGYRNAQTLLNYSRNRHG
;
A
#
# COMPACT_ATOMS: atom_id res chain seq x y z
N VAL A 1 -12.76 11.13 -21.13
CA VAL A 1 -13.74 10.02 -21.21
C VAL A 1 -13.95 9.54 -19.80
N THR A 2 -15.15 9.68 -19.27
CA THR A 2 -15.50 9.17 -17.94
C THR A 2 -16.13 7.80 -18.11
N PHE A 3 -15.60 6.79 -17.48
CA PHE A 3 -16.16 5.44 -17.52
C PHE A 3 -17.46 5.38 -16.70
N THR A 4 -18.48 4.74 -17.24
CA THR A 4 -19.68 4.39 -16.47
C THR A 4 -19.36 3.30 -15.45
N ARG A 5 -20.20 3.09 -14.42
CA ARG A 5 -19.96 2.07 -13.39
C ARG A 5 -19.77 0.66 -13.98
N SER A 6 -20.45 0.34 -15.07
CA SER A 6 -20.33 -0.96 -15.78
C SER A 6 -19.04 -1.10 -16.60
N GLU A 7 -18.33 -0.01 -16.84
CA GLU A 7 -17.05 0.01 -17.58
C GLU A 7 -15.83 0.07 -16.65
N ARG A 8 -16.04 0.13 -15.33
CA ARG A 8 -14.95 0.14 -14.34
C ARG A 8 -14.48 -1.29 -14.11
N LEU A 9 -13.22 -1.55 -14.43
CA LEU A 9 -12.64 -2.90 -14.52
C LEU A 9 -11.53 -3.16 -13.50
N PHE A 10 -11.17 -2.17 -12.68
CA PHE A 10 -10.04 -2.27 -11.78
C PHE A 10 -10.40 -1.87 -10.35
N ILE A 11 -9.78 -2.56 -9.39
CA ILE A 11 -9.70 -2.16 -7.98
C ILE A 11 -8.21 -1.98 -7.66
N ASP A 12 -7.84 -0.77 -7.27
CA ASP A 12 -6.49 -0.45 -6.82
C ASP A 12 -6.36 -0.85 -5.34
N PHE A 13 -5.61 -1.92 -5.07
CA PHE A 13 -5.51 -2.50 -3.73
C PHE A 13 -4.47 -1.81 -2.84
N HIS A 14 -3.82 -0.75 -3.30
CA HIS A 14 -2.82 -0.03 -2.53
C HIS A 14 -2.75 1.44 -2.92
N GLY A 15 -3.35 2.27 -2.13
CA GLY A 15 -3.25 3.72 -2.23
C GLY A 15 -3.22 4.36 -0.84
N HIS A 16 -2.79 5.59 -0.79
CA HIS A 16 -2.73 6.38 0.44
C HIS A 16 -3.39 7.73 0.23
N LEU A 17 -4.05 8.19 1.25
CA LEU A 17 -4.53 9.57 1.38
C LEU A 17 -4.18 10.07 2.78
N LYS A 18 -3.91 11.35 2.91
CA LYS A 18 -3.82 11.99 4.23
C LYS A 18 -5.21 12.44 4.68
N GLY A 19 -5.41 12.48 5.99
CA GLY A 19 -6.55 13.14 6.61
C GLY A 19 -6.45 14.66 6.57
N ARG A 20 -7.12 15.34 7.51
CA ARG A 20 -7.09 16.79 7.67
C ARG A 20 -5.70 17.28 8.12
N GLY A 21 -5.40 18.52 7.77
CA GLY A 21 -4.14 19.15 8.13
C GLY A 21 -2.98 18.87 7.17
N GLU A 22 -1.80 19.36 7.52
CA GLU A 22 -0.58 19.18 6.75
C GLU A 22 0.33 18.17 7.45
N LEU A 23 0.86 17.23 6.67
CA LEU A 23 1.86 16.30 7.17
C LEU A 23 3.15 17.07 7.43
N LEU A 24 3.64 17.02 8.67
CA LEU A 24 4.86 17.69 9.13
C LEU A 24 4.92 19.18 8.75
N PRO A 25 4.03 20.03 9.33
CA PRO A 25 3.94 21.46 8.98
C PRO A 25 5.26 22.22 9.20
N GLN A 26 6.15 21.74 10.07
CA GLN A 26 7.48 22.30 10.28
C GLN A 26 8.40 22.19 9.03
N LEU A 27 8.09 21.32 8.08
CA LEU A 27 8.82 21.21 6.81
C LEU A 27 8.25 22.14 5.71
N ASN A 28 7.20 22.92 6.00
CA ASN A 28 6.48 23.70 5.00
C ASN A 28 7.34 24.73 4.26
N LEU A 29 8.34 25.32 4.89
CA LEU A 29 9.19 26.28 4.19
C LEU A 29 10.01 25.59 3.08
N MET A 30 10.55 24.41 3.38
CA MET A 30 11.24 23.58 2.38
C MET A 30 10.28 22.98 1.34
N THR A 31 9.07 22.55 1.79
CA THR A 31 8.06 22.02 0.87
C THR A 31 7.49 23.07 -0.05
N ASN A 32 7.31 24.33 0.39
CA ASN A 32 6.85 25.43 -0.47
C ASN A 32 7.89 25.82 -1.52
N VAL A 33 9.18 25.86 -1.18
CA VAL A 33 10.27 26.09 -2.15
C VAL A 33 10.35 24.94 -3.14
N LEU A 34 10.23 23.69 -2.67
CA LEU A 34 10.20 22.52 -3.54
C LEU A 34 8.88 22.38 -4.31
N GLN A 35 7.76 22.91 -3.79
CA GLN A 35 6.50 22.95 -4.51
C GLN A 35 6.56 23.90 -5.70
N PHE A 36 7.19 25.04 -5.56
CA PHE A 36 7.45 25.97 -6.67
C PHE A 36 8.45 25.37 -7.67
N ALA A 37 9.55 24.79 -7.19
CA ALA A 37 10.51 24.08 -8.03
C ALA A 37 9.87 22.80 -8.62
N GLY A 38 9.05 22.09 -7.86
CA GLY A 38 8.37 20.87 -8.28
C GLY A 38 7.40 21.06 -9.44
N THR A 39 6.66 22.18 -9.49
CA THR A 39 5.81 22.50 -10.65
C THR A 39 6.60 22.73 -11.92
N LEU A 40 7.80 23.29 -11.82
CA LEU A 40 8.71 23.49 -12.96
C LEU A 40 9.42 22.19 -13.37
N PHE A 41 9.72 21.32 -12.43
CA PHE A 41 10.51 20.10 -12.62
C PHE A 41 9.68 18.81 -12.48
N GLU A 42 8.37 18.89 -12.38
CA GLU A 42 7.49 17.71 -12.22
C GLU A 42 7.75 16.62 -13.27
N PRO A 43 7.92 16.93 -14.57
CA PRO A 43 8.29 15.91 -15.55
C PRO A 43 9.64 15.23 -15.25
N VAL A 44 10.60 15.97 -14.71
CA VAL A 44 11.92 15.43 -14.35
C VAL A 44 11.85 14.58 -13.08
N LEU A 45 11.07 15.02 -12.08
CA LEU A 45 10.84 14.27 -10.84
C LEU A 45 10.06 12.98 -11.13
N GLU A 46 9.06 13.04 -12.01
CA GLU A 46 8.31 11.88 -12.43
C GLU A 46 9.17 10.88 -13.23
N HIS A 47 10.06 11.34 -14.11
CA HIS A 47 11.06 10.49 -14.75
C HIS A 47 12.06 9.91 -13.74
N GLY A 48 12.42 10.68 -12.72
CA GLY A 48 13.24 10.22 -11.60
C GLY A 48 12.60 9.10 -10.81
N ILE A 49 11.28 9.18 -10.55
CA ILE A 49 10.51 8.13 -9.91
C ILE A 49 10.45 6.86 -10.78
N ASP A 50 10.24 7.00 -12.09
CA ASP A 50 10.26 5.86 -13.01
C ASP A 50 11.63 5.20 -13.06
N TRP A 51 12.66 6.00 -13.15
CA TRP A 51 14.03 5.52 -13.12
C TRP A 51 14.30 4.78 -11.80
N PHE A 52 13.85 5.35 -10.69
CA PHE A 52 13.97 4.76 -9.36
C PHE A 52 13.17 3.46 -9.22
N ALA A 53 11.93 3.42 -9.66
CA ALA A 53 11.11 2.20 -9.65
C ALA A 53 11.79 1.08 -10.46
N ARG A 54 12.47 1.43 -11.55
CA ARG A 54 13.16 0.49 -12.44
C ARG A 54 14.53 0.04 -11.95
N TYR A 55 15.32 0.97 -11.43
CA TYR A 55 16.75 0.75 -11.13
C TYR A 55 17.10 0.89 -9.65
N GLY A 56 16.21 1.49 -8.81
CA GLY A 56 16.46 1.77 -7.40
C GLY A 56 16.75 0.54 -6.55
N ARG A 57 16.32 -0.64 -7.02
CA ARG A 57 16.62 -1.94 -6.39
C ARG A 57 18.07 -2.42 -6.62
N HIS A 58 18.88 -1.70 -7.40
CA HIS A 58 20.28 -2.07 -7.59
C HIS A 58 21.04 -1.90 -6.26
N PRO A 59 21.82 -2.92 -5.79
CA PRO A 59 22.45 -2.88 -4.48
C PRO A 59 23.34 -1.64 -4.25
N TRP A 60 24.00 -1.16 -5.30
CA TRP A 60 24.78 0.07 -5.23
C TRP A 60 23.93 1.29 -4.89
N LEU A 61 22.76 1.44 -5.50
CA LEU A 61 21.83 2.54 -5.22
C LEU A 61 21.27 2.44 -3.80
N ILE A 62 20.85 1.25 -3.37
CA ILE A 62 20.36 1.01 -2.00
C ILE A 62 21.42 1.45 -0.99
N ASN A 63 22.69 1.09 -1.19
CA ASN A 63 23.78 1.47 -0.30
C ASN A 63 24.13 2.96 -0.32
N HIS A 64 23.83 3.68 -1.41
CA HIS A 64 24.10 5.12 -1.55
C HIS A 64 22.89 5.99 -1.24
N TYR A 65 21.75 5.41 -0.92
CA TYR A 65 20.50 6.11 -0.61
C TYR A 65 20.62 7.13 0.52
N GLN A 66 21.51 6.86 1.47
CA GLN A 66 21.76 7.73 2.62
C GLN A 66 22.05 9.20 2.23
N HIS A 67 22.63 9.42 1.04
CA HIS A 67 22.92 10.76 0.53
C HIS A 67 21.70 11.50 -0.03
N PHE A 68 20.65 10.76 -0.41
CA PHE A 68 19.44 11.32 -1.04
C PHE A 68 18.18 11.19 -0.16
N LYS A 69 18.30 10.57 1.03
CA LYS A 69 17.15 10.29 1.89
C LYS A 69 16.32 11.53 2.24
N HIS A 70 16.95 12.67 2.46
CA HIS A 70 16.24 13.90 2.81
C HIS A 70 15.41 14.43 1.64
N LEU A 71 15.91 14.36 0.41
CA LEU A 71 15.17 14.77 -0.78
C LEU A 71 13.98 13.85 -1.04
N GLY A 72 14.17 12.53 -0.96
CA GLY A 72 13.10 11.57 -1.15
C GLY A 72 12.01 11.67 -0.07
N PHE A 73 12.38 11.85 1.18
CA PHE A 73 11.43 12.05 2.28
C PHE A 73 10.63 13.35 2.09
N THR A 74 11.29 14.45 1.71
CA THR A 74 10.62 15.73 1.45
C THR A 74 9.65 15.62 0.27
N GLU A 75 10.03 14.92 -0.80
CA GLU A 75 9.15 14.68 -1.95
C GLU A 75 7.95 13.81 -1.58
N MET A 76 8.13 12.80 -0.76
CA MET A 76 7.04 11.99 -0.21
C MET A 76 6.04 12.88 0.56
N VAL A 77 6.52 13.70 1.49
CA VAL A 77 5.69 14.64 2.25
C VAL A 77 4.97 15.62 1.33
N ARG A 78 5.65 16.16 0.32
CA ARG A 78 5.07 17.05 -0.68
C ARG A 78 3.92 16.39 -1.44
N LYS A 79 4.10 15.15 -1.90
CA LYS A 79 3.05 14.42 -2.60
C LYS A 79 1.84 14.19 -1.71
N PHE A 80 2.02 13.74 -0.48
CA PHE A 80 0.91 13.58 0.45
C PHE A 80 0.18 14.89 0.75
N ASN A 81 0.88 16.01 0.87
CA ASN A 81 0.26 17.31 1.11
C ASN A 81 -0.50 17.86 -0.11
N ARG A 82 -0.02 17.57 -1.31
CA ARG A 82 -0.61 18.02 -2.57
C ARG A 82 -1.84 17.22 -2.98
N TYR A 83 -1.77 15.89 -2.92
CA TYR A 83 -2.79 15.03 -3.48
C TYR A 83 -3.86 14.67 -2.45
N GLN A 84 -5.08 15.12 -2.74
CA GLN A 84 -6.27 14.92 -1.91
C GLN A 84 -7.24 13.94 -2.58
N ALA A 85 -8.32 13.58 -1.88
CA ALA A 85 -9.33 12.62 -2.35
C ALA A 85 -9.86 12.95 -3.76
N GLN A 86 -10.09 14.23 -4.09
CA GLN A 86 -10.58 14.62 -5.40
C GLN A 86 -9.60 14.28 -6.53
N HIS A 87 -8.30 14.50 -6.34
CA HIS A 87 -7.29 14.13 -7.35
C HIS A 87 -7.24 12.62 -7.59
N LEU A 88 -7.43 11.83 -6.53
CA LEU A 88 -7.52 10.37 -6.66
C LEU A 88 -8.78 9.96 -7.40
N LEU A 89 -9.94 10.56 -7.08
CA LEU A 89 -11.20 10.30 -7.78
C LEU A 89 -11.11 10.63 -9.27
N ASP A 90 -10.52 11.77 -9.62
CA ASP A 90 -10.31 12.18 -11.01
C ASP A 90 -9.43 11.18 -11.76
N SER A 91 -8.36 10.69 -11.11
CA SER A 91 -7.50 9.63 -11.66
C SER A 91 -8.25 8.31 -11.85
N MET A 92 -9.01 7.89 -10.84
CA MET A 92 -9.83 6.66 -10.91
C MET A 92 -10.87 6.73 -12.02
N ASP A 93 -11.56 7.86 -12.17
CA ASP A 93 -12.57 8.05 -13.20
C ASP A 93 -11.95 8.05 -14.60
N TYR A 94 -10.77 8.65 -14.76
CA TYR A 94 -10.04 8.65 -16.03
C TYR A 94 -9.56 7.26 -16.44
N LEU A 95 -9.17 6.41 -15.48
CA LEU A 95 -8.56 5.10 -15.71
C LEU A 95 -9.53 3.92 -15.63
N GLY A 96 -10.80 4.15 -15.30
CA GLY A 96 -11.78 3.09 -15.09
C GLY A 96 -11.53 2.27 -13.83
N ILE A 97 -10.98 2.89 -12.76
CA ILE A 97 -10.80 2.27 -11.47
C ILE A 97 -12.09 2.45 -10.65
N GLU A 98 -12.69 1.34 -10.23
CA GLU A 98 -13.94 1.34 -9.47
C GLU A 98 -13.71 1.86 -8.05
N SER A 99 -12.76 1.28 -7.35
CA SER A 99 -12.43 1.67 -5.98
C SER A 99 -10.94 1.53 -5.69
N THR A 100 -10.49 2.25 -4.67
CA THR A 100 -9.11 2.15 -4.15
C THR A 100 -9.14 1.74 -2.67
N VAL A 101 -8.28 0.81 -2.29
CA VAL A 101 -7.98 0.52 -0.88
C VAL A 101 -7.06 1.60 -0.34
N ILE A 102 -7.54 2.35 0.65
CA ILE A 102 -6.77 3.39 1.32
C ILE A 102 -6.08 2.80 2.54
N CYS A 103 -4.77 2.65 2.44
CA CYS A 103 -3.88 2.16 3.48
C CYS A 103 -3.48 3.33 4.40
N VAL A 104 -4.00 3.33 5.62
CA VAL A 104 -3.63 4.33 6.63
C VAL A 104 -2.29 3.95 7.26
N ILE A 105 -1.50 4.92 7.71
CA ILE A 105 -0.22 4.71 8.39
C ILE A 105 -0.16 5.62 9.61
N GLU A 106 -0.64 5.12 10.76
CA GLU A 106 -0.48 5.83 12.03
C GLU A 106 0.96 5.66 12.57
N PRO A 107 1.47 6.69 13.25
CA PRO A 107 0.81 7.92 13.70
C PRO A 107 0.82 9.09 12.68
N PHE A 108 1.22 8.86 11.42
CA PHE A 108 1.34 9.95 10.43
C PHE A 108 -0.02 10.39 9.88
N PHE A 109 -0.95 9.46 9.75
CA PHE A 109 -2.32 9.68 9.28
C PHE A 109 -3.27 9.00 10.24
N GLU A 110 -4.23 9.75 10.77
CA GLU A 110 -5.23 9.20 11.67
C GLU A 110 -6.38 8.55 10.87
N THR A 111 -6.77 7.35 11.26
CA THR A 111 -7.86 6.64 10.62
C THR A 111 -9.18 7.42 10.72
N PHE A 112 -9.50 8.01 11.87
CA PHE A 112 -10.72 8.80 12.06
C PHE A 112 -10.79 10.02 11.15
N ASP A 113 -9.68 10.73 10.93
CA ASP A 113 -9.64 11.89 10.02
C ASP A 113 -9.99 11.51 8.58
N LEU A 114 -9.55 10.33 8.16
CA LEU A 114 -9.87 9.80 6.84
C LEU A 114 -11.31 9.31 6.74
N LEU A 115 -11.85 8.69 7.78
CA LEU A 115 -13.23 8.20 7.79
C LEU A 115 -14.23 9.30 7.44
N GLU A 116 -14.07 10.51 7.99
CA GLU A 116 -14.96 11.63 7.68
C GLU A 116 -14.91 12.03 6.21
N THR A 117 -13.70 12.11 5.63
CA THR A 117 -13.52 12.46 4.21
C THR A 117 -14.04 11.36 3.30
N LEU A 118 -13.75 10.09 3.61
CA LEU A 118 -14.04 8.97 2.73
C LEU A 118 -15.50 8.51 2.83
N SER A 119 -16.20 8.82 3.94
CA SER A 119 -17.64 8.56 4.08
C SER A 119 -18.49 9.29 3.03
N LEU A 120 -17.96 10.36 2.45
CA LEU A 120 -18.61 11.06 1.33
C LEU A 120 -18.61 10.24 0.02
N TYR A 121 -17.76 9.20 -0.07
CA TYR A 121 -17.55 8.38 -1.26
C TYR A 121 -17.51 6.88 -0.91
N PRO A 122 -18.58 6.32 -0.32
CA PRO A 122 -18.57 4.98 0.29
C PRO A 122 -18.30 3.84 -0.69
N ASP A 123 -18.64 4.03 -1.97
CA ASP A 123 -18.42 3.04 -3.02
C ASP A 123 -17.05 3.17 -3.71
N ARG A 124 -16.28 4.21 -3.38
CA ARG A 124 -15.01 4.51 -4.07
C ARG A 124 -13.78 4.17 -3.23
N PHE A 125 -13.92 4.09 -1.91
CA PHE A 125 -12.80 3.85 -1.00
C PHE A 125 -13.09 2.70 -0.04
N ASN A 126 -12.12 1.80 0.10
CA ASN A 126 -12.10 0.75 1.10
C ASN A 126 -10.99 1.05 2.10
N ILE A 127 -11.30 1.16 3.38
CA ILE A 127 -10.34 1.64 4.38
C ILE A 127 -9.65 0.45 5.04
N PHE A 128 -8.31 0.43 4.94
CA PHE A 128 -7.46 -0.40 5.75
C PHE A 128 -6.88 0.47 6.85
N CYS A 129 -7.39 0.31 8.07
CA CYS A 129 -6.95 1.08 9.22
C CYS A 129 -5.51 0.74 9.60
N SER A 130 -4.91 1.59 10.37
CA SER A 130 -3.67 1.34 11.08
C SER A 130 -3.86 1.76 12.53
N VAL A 131 -3.05 1.26 13.43
CA VAL A 131 -2.90 1.76 14.80
C VAL A 131 -1.42 1.91 15.09
N ASP A 132 -1.06 2.93 15.88
CA ASP A 132 0.32 3.07 16.34
C ASP A 132 0.66 1.93 17.31
N PRO A 133 1.59 1.03 16.95
CA PRO A 133 1.93 -0.10 17.80
C PRO A 133 2.64 0.30 19.10
N LEU A 134 3.10 1.54 19.21
CA LEU A 134 3.72 2.10 20.41
C LEU A 134 2.70 2.72 21.37
N ASP A 135 1.46 2.98 20.92
CA ASP A 135 0.39 3.45 21.78
C ASP A 135 -0.07 2.31 22.72
N PRO A 136 -0.03 2.49 24.05
CA PRO A 136 -0.56 1.50 24.99
C PRO A 136 -2.05 1.19 24.77
N GLY A 137 -2.82 2.17 24.29
CA GLY A 137 -4.26 2.04 24.00
C GLY A 137 -4.59 1.56 22.58
N PHE A 138 -3.63 0.97 21.85
CA PHE A 138 -3.81 0.60 20.44
C PHE A 138 -4.99 -0.39 20.22
N ALA A 139 -5.22 -1.29 21.16
CA ALA A 139 -6.29 -2.31 21.04
C ALA A 139 -7.68 -1.67 21.19
N GLU A 140 -7.85 -0.77 22.16
CA GLU A 140 -9.08 0.02 22.33
C GLU A 140 -9.34 0.92 21.12
N LYS A 141 -8.29 1.54 20.59
CA LYS A 141 -8.37 2.35 19.37
C LYS A 141 -8.77 1.50 18.17
N PHE A 142 -8.18 0.32 18.03
CA PHE A 142 -8.56 -0.63 16.98
C PHE A 142 -10.03 -1.04 17.10
N ALA A 143 -10.51 -1.39 18.32
CA ALA A 143 -11.90 -1.73 18.56
C ALA A 143 -12.84 -0.56 18.15
N ALA A 144 -12.49 0.68 18.49
CA ALA A 144 -13.27 1.84 18.07
C ALA A 144 -13.34 2.01 16.54
N TYR A 145 -12.28 1.65 15.80
CA TYR A 145 -12.33 1.60 14.33
C TYR A 145 -13.27 0.51 13.82
N MET A 146 -13.28 -0.65 14.46
CA MET A 146 -14.18 -1.75 14.09
C MET A 146 -15.65 -1.39 14.31
N ASP A 147 -15.96 -0.68 15.38
CA ASP A 147 -17.32 -0.21 15.71
C ASP A 147 -17.90 0.73 14.64
N THR A 148 -17.08 1.38 13.85
CA THR A 148 -17.53 2.20 12.71
C THR A 148 -18.19 1.37 11.59
N GLY A 149 -17.90 0.07 11.49
CA GLY A 149 -18.42 -0.83 10.47
C GLY A 149 -17.86 -0.63 9.05
N VAL A 150 -16.99 0.36 8.84
CA VAL A 150 -16.50 0.74 7.48
C VAL A 150 -15.10 0.23 7.17
N VAL A 151 -14.34 -0.20 8.18
CA VAL A 151 -12.98 -0.74 8.00
C VAL A 151 -13.03 -2.10 7.31
N ARG A 152 -12.15 -2.32 6.35
CA ARG A 152 -12.07 -3.52 5.49
C ARG A 152 -10.78 -4.31 5.61
N GLY A 153 -9.79 -3.80 6.34
CA GLY A 153 -8.50 -4.45 6.54
C GLY A 153 -7.61 -3.70 7.51
N LEU A 154 -6.46 -4.27 7.80
CA LEU A 154 -5.40 -3.68 8.62
C LEU A 154 -4.16 -3.37 7.76
N LYS A 155 -3.61 -2.19 7.88
CA LYS A 155 -2.30 -1.81 7.32
C LYS A 155 -1.25 -1.80 8.41
N ILE A 156 -0.11 -2.43 8.14
CA ILE A 156 1.09 -2.37 8.98
C ILE A 156 2.26 -1.85 8.13
N HIS A 157 2.99 -0.88 8.67
CA HIS A 157 4.17 -0.34 8.01
C HIS A 157 5.39 -0.42 8.96
N PRO A 158 6.10 -1.57 9.02
CA PRO A 158 7.15 -1.80 10.01
C PRO A 158 8.24 -0.73 10.01
N ALA A 159 8.68 -0.28 8.85
CA ALA A 159 9.78 0.67 8.71
C ALA A 159 9.43 2.11 9.14
N LEU A 160 8.15 2.51 9.12
CA LEU A 160 7.71 3.86 9.53
C LEU A 160 7.21 3.91 10.97
N ALA A 161 6.36 2.98 11.34
CA ALA A 161 5.67 3.00 12.62
C ALA A 161 5.99 1.77 13.50
N GLY A 162 6.62 0.72 12.94
CA GLY A 162 6.73 -0.59 13.59
C GLY A 162 5.44 -1.40 13.41
N PRO A 163 5.25 -2.49 14.12
CA PRO A 163 6.24 -3.15 14.99
C PRO A 163 7.30 -3.90 14.19
N LYS A 164 8.36 -4.34 14.89
CA LYS A 164 9.32 -5.28 14.28
C LYS A 164 8.60 -6.57 13.91
N PRO A 165 8.94 -7.21 12.75
CA PRO A 165 8.24 -8.41 12.28
C PRO A 165 8.16 -9.56 13.29
N VAL A 166 9.20 -9.76 14.08
CA VAL A 166 9.34 -10.85 15.09
C VAL A 166 9.05 -10.31 16.50
N SER A 167 8.13 -9.40 16.67
CA SER A 167 7.77 -8.86 17.99
C SER A 167 6.42 -9.34 18.45
N GLU A 168 6.21 -9.44 19.75
CA GLU A 168 4.92 -9.72 20.36
C GLU A 168 3.83 -8.80 19.81
N ARG A 169 4.14 -7.52 19.64
CA ARG A 169 3.22 -6.52 19.10
C ARG A 169 2.76 -6.83 17.66
N MET A 170 3.61 -7.41 16.82
CA MET A 170 3.21 -7.85 15.48
C MET A 170 2.18 -8.98 15.58
N PHE A 171 2.42 -9.96 16.46
CA PHE A 171 1.47 -11.06 16.68
C PHE A 171 0.13 -10.58 17.23
N GLU A 172 0.13 -9.63 18.18
CA GLU A 172 -1.09 -9.02 18.72
C GLU A 172 -1.91 -8.33 17.63
N LEU A 173 -1.28 -7.55 16.74
CA LEU A 173 -1.97 -6.88 15.64
C LEU A 173 -2.58 -7.87 14.64
N ILE A 174 -1.87 -8.94 14.29
CA ILE A 174 -2.42 -9.97 13.40
C ILE A 174 -3.55 -10.76 14.08
N GLU A 175 -3.43 -11.02 15.39
CA GLU A 175 -4.51 -11.66 16.16
C GLU A 175 -5.78 -10.80 16.18
N LEU A 176 -5.66 -9.47 16.36
CA LEU A 176 -6.80 -8.56 16.25
C LEU A 176 -7.43 -8.61 14.84
N ALA A 177 -6.61 -8.62 13.79
CA ALA A 177 -7.11 -8.76 12.43
C ALA A 177 -7.84 -10.10 12.22
N LYS A 178 -7.32 -11.20 12.77
CA LYS A 178 -7.93 -12.53 12.73
C LYS A 178 -9.30 -12.54 13.41
N GLN A 179 -9.40 -12.01 14.64
CA GLN A 179 -10.64 -11.93 15.41
C GLN A 179 -11.74 -11.16 14.67
N HIS A 180 -11.35 -10.17 13.87
CA HIS A 180 -12.25 -9.35 13.08
C HIS A 180 -12.35 -9.76 11.60
N HIS A 181 -11.81 -10.91 11.20
CA HIS A 181 -11.81 -11.41 9.81
C HIS A 181 -11.32 -10.36 8.82
N LEU A 182 -10.17 -9.73 9.12
CA LEU A 182 -9.55 -8.71 8.26
C LEU A 182 -8.37 -9.27 7.48
N PRO A 183 -8.27 -8.98 6.18
CA PRO A 183 -7.00 -9.10 5.48
C PRO A 183 -6.01 -8.07 6.03
N VAL A 184 -4.73 -8.42 5.99
CA VAL A 184 -3.66 -7.54 6.48
C VAL A 184 -2.73 -7.21 5.31
N ILE A 185 -2.44 -5.92 5.08
CA ILE A 185 -1.39 -5.51 4.16
C ILE A 185 -0.17 -5.04 4.95
N ILE A 186 0.99 -5.65 4.70
CA ILE A 186 2.25 -5.32 5.34
C ILE A 186 3.19 -4.71 4.31
N HIS A 187 3.73 -3.52 4.60
CA HIS A 187 4.79 -2.95 3.78
C HIS A 187 6.00 -3.88 3.76
N THR A 188 6.54 -4.15 2.57
CA THR A 188 7.72 -5.01 2.36
C THR A 188 8.67 -4.40 1.34
N GLY A 189 9.94 -4.84 1.42
CA GLY A 189 11.04 -4.24 0.67
C GLY A 189 11.78 -3.18 1.48
N THR A 190 12.96 -2.82 1.00
CA THR A 190 13.81 -1.85 1.68
C THR A 190 13.20 -0.45 1.60
N PHE A 191 12.65 0.03 2.71
CA PHE A 191 12.21 1.41 2.81
C PHE A 191 13.42 2.33 3.01
N PRO A 192 13.63 3.34 2.14
CA PRO A 192 14.87 4.11 2.13
C PRO A 192 15.03 5.06 3.33
N PHE A 193 13.95 5.32 4.09
CA PHE A 193 13.93 6.27 5.20
C PHE A 193 13.35 5.64 6.48
N PRO A 194 13.85 4.46 6.93
CA PRO A 194 13.24 3.78 8.05
C PRO A 194 13.36 4.63 9.32
N LEU A 195 12.24 4.80 10.02
CA LEU A 195 12.20 5.42 11.34
C LEU A 195 12.38 4.38 12.45
N VAL A 196 12.12 3.10 12.12
CA VAL A 196 12.32 1.96 13.01
C VAL A 196 13.37 1.03 12.41
N GLU A 197 14.49 0.85 13.10
CA GLU A 197 15.59 0.00 12.63
C GLU A 197 15.25 -1.50 12.71
N GLY A 198 15.82 -2.27 11.78
CA GLY A 198 15.70 -3.73 11.77
C GLY A 198 14.32 -4.25 11.35
N THR A 199 13.58 -3.48 10.53
CA THR A 199 12.21 -3.79 10.13
C THR A 199 12.04 -4.09 8.64
N ASN A 200 13.11 -4.06 7.87
CA ASN A 200 13.06 -4.15 6.40
C ASN A 200 13.32 -5.56 5.84
N ASP A 201 13.51 -6.57 6.69
CA ASP A 201 13.79 -7.93 6.21
C ASP A 201 12.49 -8.73 6.07
N VAL A 202 12.12 -9.04 4.84
CA VAL A 202 10.91 -9.82 4.53
C VAL A 202 10.98 -11.24 5.11
N ARG A 203 12.19 -11.80 5.32
CA ARG A 203 12.36 -13.14 5.90
C ARG A 203 11.79 -13.25 7.31
N ASP A 204 11.84 -12.17 8.06
CA ASP A 204 11.34 -12.13 9.44
C ASP A 204 9.81 -12.22 9.52
N LEU A 205 9.09 -11.95 8.42
CA LEU A 205 7.63 -12.11 8.35
C LEU A 205 7.19 -13.58 8.26
N GLU A 206 8.09 -14.51 7.92
CA GLU A 206 7.75 -15.92 7.78
C GLU A 206 7.16 -16.52 9.07
N TYR A 207 7.62 -16.07 10.24
CA TYR A 207 7.11 -16.52 11.55
C TYR A 207 5.62 -16.17 11.72
N VAL A 208 5.27 -14.93 11.43
CA VAL A 208 3.88 -14.43 11.50
C VAL A 208 3.00 -15.13 10.46
N ILE A 209 3.48 -15.25 9.22
CA ILE A 209 2.73 -15.88 8.12
C ILE A 209 2.38 -17.33 8.46
N ARG A 210 3.34 -18.08 9.01
CA ARG A 210 3.17 -19.48 9.40
C ARG A 210 2.20 -19.65 10.57
N ASP A 211 2.28 -18.75 11.56
CA ASP A 211 1.49 -18.88 12.79
C ASP A 211 0.04 -18.40 12.61
N PHE A 212 -0.26 -17.67 11.50
CA PHE A 212 -1.60 -17.19 11.13
C PHE A 212 -2.05 -17.67 9.74
N PRO A 213 -2.14 -18.99 9.49
CA PRO A 213 -2.45 -19.54 8.17
C PRO A 213 -3.83 -19.16 7.63
N ASP A 214 -4.76 -18.79 8.51
CA ASP A 214 -6.14 -18.42 8.16
C ASP A 214 -6.32 -16.93 7.87
N VAL A 215 -5.28 -16.11 8.09
CA VAL A 215 -5.32 -14.66 7.84
C VAL A 215 -4.73 -14.37 6.46
N PRO A 216 -5.46 -13.76 5.52
CA PRO A 216 -4.89 -13.30 4.27
C PRO A 216 -3.87 -12.17 4.53
N ILE A 217 -2.61 -12.42 4.20
CA ILE A 217 -1.51 -11.45 4.38
C ILE A 217 -1.01 -11.00 3.01
N VAL A 218 -1.18 -9.71 2.71
CA VAL A 218 -0.69 -9.08 1.49
C VAL A 218 0.69 -8.48 1.74
N LEU A 219 1.71 -9.04 1.13
CA LEU A 219 3.07 -8.50 1.15
C LEU A 219 3.18 -7.44 0.05
N ALA A 220 3.20 -6.17 0.45
CA ALA A 220 3.13 -5.05 -0.46
C ALA A 220 4.32 -4.99 -1.43
N HIS A 221 4.10 -4.45 -2.64
CA HIS A 221 5.15 -4.18 -3.64
C HIS A 221 5.90 -5.43 -4.15
N ILE A 222 5.31 -6.64 -4.00
CA ILE A 222 6.03 -7.92 -4.21
C ILE A 222 7.41 -7.91 -3.50
N GLY A 223 7.53 -7.19 -2.36
CA GLY A 223 8.80 -7.07 -1.64
C GLY A 223 9.85 -6.18 -2.30
N TRP A 224 9.52 -5.44 -3.35
CA TRP A 224 10.39 -4.54 -4.11
C TRP A 224 11.76 -5.16 -4.46
N ASP A 225 12.83 -4.79 -3.74
CA ASP A 225 14.20 -5.33 -3.93
C ASP A 225 14.37 -6.74 -3.36
N GLN A 226 13.50 -7.15 -2.42
CA GLN A 226 13.49 -8.46 -1.78
C GLN A 226 12.46 -9.42 -2.41
N TYR A 227 11.98 -9.14 -3.61
CA TYR A 227 10.88 -9.84 -4.26
C TYR A 227 11.04 -11.37 -4.28
N ARG A 228 12.25 -11.90 -4.44
CA ARG A 228 12.50 -13.33 -4.45
C ARG A 228 12.08 -14.04 -3.17
N TYR A 229 12.19 -13.36 -2.02
CA TYR A 229 11.73 -13.91 -0.74
C TYR A 229 10.20 -13.90 -0.68
N VAL A 230 9.54 -12.83 -1.19
CA VAL A 230 8.08 -12.78 -1.30
C VAL A 230 7.56 -13.90 -2.21
N LEU A 231 8.20 -14.15 -3.35
CA LEU A 231 7.83 -15.26 -4.24
C LEU A 231 7.94 -16.62 -3.55
N ARG A 232 9.00 -16.84 -2.77
CA ARG A 232 9.15 -18.06 -1.96
C ARG A 232 8.05 -18.19 -0.92
N LEU A 233 7.81 -17.13 -0.12
CA LEU A 233 6.74 -17.13 0.87
C LEU A 233 5.37 -17.37 0.23
N GLY A 234 5.10 -16.73 -0.91
CA GLY A 234 3.86 -16.96 -1.65
C GLY A 234 3.74 -18.38 -2.25
N HIS A 235 4.86 -19.03 -2.60
CA HIS A 235 4.86 -20.43 -3.02
C HIS A 235 4.54 -21.36 -1.84
N ASP A 236 5.16 -21.12 -0.67
CA ASP A 236 5.13 -22.02 0.48
C ASP A 236 3.86 -21.85 1.33
N TYR A 237 3.28 -20.62 1.34
CA TYR A 237 2.14 -20.28 2.20
C TYR A 237 0.93 -19.79 1.39
N PRO A 238 -0.20 -20.53 1.40
CA PRO A 238 -1.37 -20.20 0.59
C PRO A 238 -2.12 -18.94 1.03
N ASN A 239 -1.93 -18.47 2.26
CA ASN A 239 -2.51 -17.24 2.80
C ASN A 239 -1.73 -15.98 2.41
N VAL A 240 -0.59 -16.11 1.69
CA VAL A 240 0.20 -14.98 1.20
C VAL A 240 -0.33 -14.50 -0.14
N TYR A 241 -0.59 -13.19 -0.20
CA TYR A 241 -0.93 -12.41 -1.38
C TYR A 241 0.12 -11.32 -1.59
N THR A 242 0.06 -10.62 -2.73
CA THR A 242 0.94 -9.48 -2.99
C THR A 242 0.28 -8.49 -3.94
N ASP A 243 0.76 -7.23 -3.96
CA ASP A 243 0.33 -6.22 -4.92
C ASP A 243 1.46 -5.81 -5.88
N THR A 244 1.06 -5.28 -7.05
CA THR A 244 1.95 -5.00 -8.17
C THR A 244 2.65 -3.64 -8.12
N SER A 245 2.39 -2.82 -7.10
CA SER A 245 2.97 -1.48 -7.02
C SER A 245 4.51 -1.51 -7.03
N TRP A 246 5.13 -0.50 -7.63
CA TRP A 246 6.59 -0.36 -7.74
C TRP A 246 7.31 -1.51 -8.46
N GLN A 247 6.59 -2.38 -9.16
CA GLN A 247 7.19 -3.54 -9.81
C GLN A 247 7.35 -3.38 -11.32
N THR A 248 8.16 -4.24 -11.90
CA THR A 248 8.33 -4.36 -13.34
C THR A 248 7.42 -5.45 -13.90
N PRO A 249 7.06 -5.40 -15.21
CA PRO A 249 6.27 -6.46 -15.83
C PRO A 249 6.86 -7.85 -15.64
N HIS A 250 8.18 -7.98 -15.67
CA HIS A 250 8.87 -9.26 -15.47
C HIS A 250 8.63 -9.85 -14.08
N VAL A 251 8.78 -9.04 -13.02
CA VAL A 251 8.58 -9.51 -11.64
C VAL A 251 7.11 -9.84 -11.37
N ILE A 252 6.16 -9.11 -11.98
CA ILE A 252 4.73 -9.45 -11.90
C ILE A 252 4.47 -10.82 -12.52
N ARG A 253 5.08 -11.14 -13.66
CA ARG A 253 5.00 -12.48 -14.28
C ARG A 253 5.61 -13.56 -13.41
N GLU A 254 6.76 -13.32 -12.80
CA GLU A 254 7.39 -14.25 -11.86
C GLU A 254 6.47 -14.50 -10.65
N ALA A 255 5.82 -13.47 -10.10
CA ALA A 255 4.89 -13.61 -8.99
C ALA A 255 3.69 -14.48 -9.36
N ILE A 256 3.07 -14.27 -10.52
CA ILE A 256 1.97 -15.11 -11.03
C ILE A 256 2.41 -16.56 -11.18
N THR A 257 3.62 -16.80 -11.68
CA THR A 257 4.17 -18.15 -11.85
C THR A 257 4.42 -18.84 -10.50
N ALA A 258 4.96 -18.12 -9.52
CA ALA A 258 5.33 -18.69 -8.22
C ALA A 258 4.14 -18.90 -7.28
N MET A 259 3.22 -17.94 -7.24
CA MET A 259 2.14 -17.89 -6.26
C MET A 259 0.76 -18.28 -6.85
N GLY A 260 0.63 -18.27 -8.17
CA GLY A 260 -0.66 -18.36 -8.87
C GLY A 260 -1.33 -17.01 -9.05
N ILE A 261 -2.06 -16.87 -10.16
CA ILE A 261 -2.68 -15.61 -10.59
C ILE A 261 -3.73 -15.07 -9.58
N THR A 262 -4.35 -15.94 -8.80
CA THR A 262 -5.42 -15.57 -7.84
C THR A 262 -4.91 -14.86 -6.59
N ARG A 263 -3.60 -14.77 -6.40
CA ARG A 263 -2.98 -14.16 -5.22
C ARG A 263 -2.14 -12.91 -5.51
N VAL A 264 -2.19 -12.43 -6.76
CA VAL A 264 -1.56 -11.17 -7.19
C VAL A 264 -2.63 -10.12 -7.40
N LEU A 265 -2.48 -8.96 -6.78
CA LEU A 265 -3.43 -7.86 -6.76
C LEU A 265 -2.88 -6.66 -7.54
N PHE A 266 -3.72 -5.93 -8.25
CA PHE A 266 -3.33 -4.63 -8.77
C PHE A 266 -3.20 -3.63 -7.63
N GLY A 267 -2.09 -2.92 -7.54
CA GLY A 267 -1.84 -1.84 -6.59
C GLY A 267 -0.97 -0.75 -7.22
N SER A 268 -1.21 0.51 -6.85
CA SER A 268 -0.43 1.65 -7.35
C SER A 268 0.55 2.23 -6.34
N ASP A 269 0.21 2.25 -5.07
CA ASP A 269 0.88 3.04 -4.03
C ASP A 269 0.73 4.56 -4.24
N TYR A 270 -0.44 4.97 -4.79
CA TYR A 270 -0.78 6.40 -4.93
C TYR A 270 -0.73 7.14 -3.58
N PRO A 271 -0.21 8.37 -3.48
CA PRO A 271 0.24 9.25 -4.55
C PRO A 271 1.74 9.12 -4.87
N LEU A 272 2.45 8.20 -4.23
CA LEU A 272 3.89 8.05 -4.41
C LEU A 272 4.21 7.56 -5.83
N PHE A 273 3.41 6.65 -6.33
CA PHE A 273 3.45 6.19 -7.71
C PHE A 273 2.07 6.37 -8.36
N SER A 274 2.01 6.89 -9.60
CA SER A 274 0.72 7.21 -10.20
C SER A 274 -0.05 5.96 -10.65
N GLN A 275 -1.39 5.98 -10.50
CA GLN A 275 -2.26 4.89 -10.96
C GLN A 275 -2.10 4.61 -12.46
N SER A 276 -1.92 5.65 -13.28
CA SER A 276 -1.74 5.49 -14.72
C SER A 276 -0.47 4.70 -15.08
N ARG A 277 0.62 4.91 -14.35
CA ARG A 277 1.86 4.16 -14.55
C ARG A 277 1.75 2.74 -14.03
N ALA A 278 1.20 2.55 -12.84
CA ALA A 278 0.97 1.22 -12.29
C ALA A 278 0.10 0.38 -13.22
N LEU A 279 -0.98 0.96 -13.75
CA LEU A 279 -1.84 0.29 -14.72
C LEU A 279 -1.11 0.02 -16.05
N GLY A 280 -0.31 0.98 -16.53
CA GLY A 280 0.50 0.78 -17.73
C GLY A 280 1.52 -0.37 -17.61
N ILE A 281 2.11 -0.55 -16.43
CA ILE A 281 2.99 -1.68 -16.13
C ILE A 281 2.19 -2.99 -16.07
N LEU A 282 1.02 -2.99 -15.44
CA LEU A 282 0.15 -4.15 -15.38
C LEU A 282 -0.27 -4.62 -16.78
N LEU A 283 -0.68 -3.69 -17.65
CA LEU A 283 -1.06 -3.98 -19.04
C LEU A 283 0.09 -4.55 -19.87
N GLN A 284 1.34 -4.21 -19.55
CA GLN A 284 2.52 -4.82 -20.17
C GLN A 284 2.85 -6.21 -19.62
N ALA A 285 2.46 -6.48 -18.37
CA ALA A 285 2.75 -7.75 -17.70
C ALA A 285 1.76 -8.85 -18.07
N LEU A 286 0.49 -8.50 -18.31
CA LEU A 286 -0.62 -9.45 -18.37
C LEU A 286 -1.19 -9.62 -19.78
N GLN A 287 -1.72 -10.81 -20.04
CA GLN A 287 -2.58 -11.04 -21.21
C GLN A 287 -3.99 -10.48 -20.91
N PRO A 288 -4.78 -10.14 -21.97
CA PRO A 288 -6.11 -9.56 -21.78
C PRO A 288 -7.05 -10.40 -20.88
N GLU A 289 -6.99 -11.71 -20.96
CA GLU A 289 -7.80 -12.65 -20.16
C GLU A 289 -7.39 -12.68 -18.67
N GLU A 290 -6.16 -12.30 -18.34
CA GLU A 290 -5.64 -12.25 -16.97
C GLU A 290 -6.00 -10.95 -16.25
N LEU A 291 -6.27 -9.87 -17.01
CA LEU A 291 -6.49 -8.52 -16.47
C LEU A 291 -7.64 -8.45 -15.48
N ASN A 292 -8.76 -9.11 -15.77
CA ASN A 292 -9.91 -9.11 -14.87
C ASN A 292 -9.60 -9.84 -13.55
N GLN A 293 -8.79 -10.91 -13.60
CA GLN A 293 -8.42 -11.66 -12.40
C GLN A 293 -7.54 -10.80 -11.47
N VAL A 294 -6.42 -10.27 -12.00
CA VAL A 294 -5.45 -9.51 -11.22
C VAL A 294 -5.97 -8.10 -10.90
N GLY A 295 -6.59 -7.45 -11.87
CA GLY A 295 -7.06 -6.07 -11.76
C GLY A 295 -8.31 -5.89 -10.91
N TYR A 296 -9.13 -6.96 -10.74
CA TYR A 296 -10.43 -6.82 -10.09
C TYR A 296 -10.78 -7.97 -9.13
N ARG A 297 -10.89 -9.22 -9.64
CA ARG A 297 -11.50 -10.32 -8.88
C ARG A 297 -10.74 -10.67 -7.61
N ASN A 298 -9.42 -10.65 -7.63
CA ASN A 298 -8.61 -10.96 -6.44
C ASN A 298 -8.87 -9.95 -5.32
N ALA A 299 -8.88 -8.66 -5.66
CA ALA A 299 -9.20 -7.59 -4.72
C ALA A 299 -10.63 -7.73 -4.16
N GLN A 300 -11.61 -8.00 -5.02
CA GLN A 300 -12.99 -8.23 -4.61
C GLN A 300 -13.11 -9.42 -3.64
N THR A 301 -12.37 -10.50 -3.88
CA THR A 301 -12.35 -11.68 -3.00
C THR A 301 -11.86 -11.32 -1.60
N LEU A 302 -10.75 -10.57 -1.48
CA LEU A 302 -10.23 -10.15 -0.18
C LEU A 302 -11.13 -9.13 0.51
N LEU A 303 -11.73 -8.20 -0.21
CA LEU A 303 -12.69 -7.25 0.35
C LEU A 303 -13.97 -7.95 0.83
N ASN A 304 -14.40 -9.02 0.16
CA ASN A 304 -15.54 -9.82 0.60
C ASN A 304 -15.20 -10.70 1.81
N TYR A 305 -13.96 -11.15 1.98
CA TYR A 305 -13.51 -11.83 3.19
C TYR A 305 -13.82 -11.02 4.45
N SER A 306 -13.58 -9.71 4.42
CA SER A 306 -13.89 -8.82 5.53
C SER A 306 -15.39 -8.50 5.71
N ARG A 307 -16.22 -8.69 4.66
CA ARG A 307 -17.67 -8.43 4.74
C ARG A 307 -18.44 -9.57 5.38
N ASN A 308 -17.90 -10.79 5.38
CA ASN A 308 -18.54 -11.98 5.92
C ASN A 308 -18.51 -12.07 7.45
N ARG A 309 -18.27 -10.94 8.16
CA ARG A 309 -18.22 -10.87 9.64
C ARG A 309 -19.56 -11.13 10.34
N HIS A 310 -20.68 -11.00 9.63
CA HIS A 310 -22.02 -10.97 10.20
C HIS A 310 -22.91 -12.10 9.66
N GLY A 311 -22.28 -13.18 9.12
CA GLY A 311 -22.99 -14.36 8.64
C GLY A 311 -23.10 -15.47 9.66
#